data_2f0eeb82d3ecea19c00d8f5a99873017
#
_entry.id   2f0eeb82d3ecea19c00d8f5a99873017
#
_cell.length_a   1.000
_cell.length_b   1.000
_cell.length_c   1.000
_cell.angle_alpha   90.00
_cell.angle_beta   90.00
_cell.angle_gamma   90.00
#
_symmetry.space_group_name_H-M   'P 1'
#
loop_
_entity.id
_entity.type
_entity.pdbx_description
1 polymer ?
#
loop_
_entity_poly.entity_id
_entity_poly.type
_entity_poly.pdbx_seq_one_letter_code
_entity_poly.pdbx_strand_id
1 'polypeptide(L)'
;MSLFLGKPSTPLVKVGDHVKLGQKIGESGGFVSLPVHASVSGEVIGVKSQMMLMDRPEMTVTIRNDMQDEWIDLTPLGQDVDSVAPSAIIPAIQEAGICGLGGAAFPTHVKLSIPEGKRCEAIIVNGAECETHVTADHRLMLENPGDIVDGLRLAMRAVGVETGIIAIEDNKKDAIAAMQQAVAGIAGLSVVSLQAKYPQGSEKQLIYAVTGREVPSKGLPIDVGVVVLTAGWASAIADAVLRGKPLIQRVTTVTGCVKEPANLLARIGTPVSELVEACGGYTQAPYRVVMGGCMTGLCTPNDAVPTGKRTNCVIALTEKEAKTQAEGPCIRCGRCIEACPMGLQPYKMRQLCDKGDLKAAEAANVMECVVCGCCTYICPARRQLTSIFKNTKDAIVREARRAK
;
A
#
# COMPACT_ATOMS: atom_id res chain seq x y z
N MET A 1 -6.40 -4.23 14.41
CA MET A 1 -7.20 -2.99 14.38
C MET A 1 -6.44 -1.79 13.76
N SER A 2 -5.14 -1.87 13.55
CA SER A 2 -4.28 -0.83 12.90
C SER A 2 -3.89 -1.23 11.48
N LEU A 3 -4.85 -1.51 10.61
CA LEU A 3 -4.62 -1.99 9.23
C LEU A 3 -4.32 -0.86 8.23
N PHE A 4 -4.26 0.39 8.68
CA PHE A 4 -4.15 1.61 7.87
C PHE A 4 -3.41 2.72 8.63
N LEU A 5 -3.02 3.77 7.93
CA LEU A 5 -2.46 4.98 8.54
C LEU A 5 -3.58 5.79 9.20
N GLY A 6 -3.42 6.12 10.48
CA GLY A 6 -4.39 6.93 11.23
C GLY A 6 -4.63 6.40 12.63
N LYS A 7 -5.74 6.81 13.23
CA LYS A 7 -6.14 6.35 14.57
C LYS A 7 -6.67 4.91 14.47
N PRO A 8 -6.18 3.97 15.29
CA PRO A 8 -6.68 2.59 15.31
C PRO A 8 -8.19 2.51 15.54
N SER A 9 -8.82 1.48 14.98
CA SER A 9 -10.23 1.17 15.20
C SER A 9 -10.45 0.56 16.57
N THR A 10 -11.62 0.81 17.16
CA THR A 10 -12.06 0.23 18.42
C THR A 10 -12.83 -1.07 18.14
N PRO A 11 -12.50 -2.21 18.78
CA PRO A 11 -13.26 -3.46 18.63
C PRO A 11 -14.72 -3.28 18.99
N LEU A 12 -15.61 -3.86 18.18
CA LEU A 12 -17.07 -3.92 18.42
C LEU A 12 -17.52 -5.31 18.91
N VAL A 13 -16.61 -6.27 18.93
CA VAL A 13 -16.89 -7.67 19.24
C VAL A 13 -16.10 -8.12 20.46
N LYS A 14 -16.58 -9.17 21.12
CA LYS A 14 -15.95 -9.83 22.28
C LYS A 14 -15.76 -11.31 22.01
N VAL A 15 -14.96 -11.96 22.85
CA VAL A 15 -14.74 -13.41 22.79
C VAL A 15 -16.07 -14.14 22.97
N GLY A 16 -16.35 -15.13 22.12
CA GLY A 16 -17.56 -15.92 22.05
C GLY A 16 -18.62 -15.39 21.07
N ASP A 17 -18.44 -14.17 20.52
CA ASP A 17 -19.34 -13.68 19.47
C ASP A 17 -19.14 -14.47 18.18
N HIS A 18 -20.22 -14.79 17.46
CA HIS A 18 -20.17 -15.32 16.11
C HIS A 18 -20.30 -14.17 15.10
N VAL A 19 -19.42 -14.12 14.10
CA VAL A 19 -19.39 -13.06 13.09
C VAL A 19 -19.55 -13.62 11.68
N LYS A 20 -20.22 -12.87 10.83
CA LYS A 20 -20.35 -13.17 9.41
C LYS A 20 -19.20 -12.56 8.61
N LEU A 21 -18.92 -13.12 7.45
CA LEU A 21 -17.97 -12.57 6.47
C LEU A 21 -18.41 -11.17 6.02
N GLY A 22 -17.53 -10.18 6.11
CA GLY A 22 -17.84 -8.77 5.81
C GLY A 22 -18.47 -8.00 6.98
N GLN A 23 -18.80 -8.63 8.12
CA GLN A 23 -19.35 -7.93 9.27
C GLN A 23 -18.36 -6.92 9.86
N LYS A 24 -18.84 -5.70 10.17
CA LYS A 24 -18.03 -4.70 10.88
C LYS A 24 -17.70 -5.20 12.28
N ILE A 25 -16.41 -5.34 12.57
CA ILE A 25 -15.87 -5.80 13.85
C ILE A 25 -15.02 -4.73 14.55
N GLY A 26 -14.82 -3.59 13.92
CA GLY A 26 -14.09 -2.46 14.48
C GLY A 26 -14.64 -1.14 13.98
N GLU A 27 -14.90 -0.22 14.91
CA GLU A 27 -15.40 1.12 14.59
C GLU A 27 -14.26 2.11 14.39
N SER A 28 -14.46 3.02 13.46
CA SER A 28 -13.52 4.10 13.16
C SER A 28 -13.24 4.98 14.37
N GLY A 29 -11.98 5.31 14.63
CA GLY A 29 -11.55 6.15 15.76
C GLY A 29 -11.59 7.66 15.51
N GLY A 30 -12.01 8.12 14.30
CA GLY A 30 -12.05 9.54 13.91
C GLY A 30 -11.97 9.74 12.40
N PHE A 31 -11.73 10.98 11.94
CA PHE A 31 -11.72 11.31 10.50
C PHE A 31 -10.62 10.54 9.74
N VAL A 32 -9.38 10.54 10.26
CA VAL A 32 -8.30 9.72 9.67
C VAL A 32 -8.30 8.37 10.38
N SER A 33 -9.29 7.58 10.08
CA SER A 33 -9.51 6.22 10.58
C SER A 33 -10.50 5.50 9.68
N LEU A 34 -10.63 4.17 9.83
CA LEU A 34 -11.52 3.34 9.04
C LEU A 34 -12.16 2.25 9.90
N PRO A 35 -13.34 1.77 9.57
CA PRO A 35 -13.87 0.54 10.15
C PRO A 35 -13.04 -0.67 9.69
N VAL A 36 -13.10 -1.74 10.49
CA VAL A 36 -12.47 -3.04 10.19
C VAL A 36 -13.57 -4.10 10.12
N HIS A 37 -13.46 -4.98 9.13
CA HIS A 37 -14.46 -6.01 8.84
C HIS A 37 -13.86 -7.41 9.02
N ALA A 38 -14.72 -8.36 9.39
CA ALA A 38 -14.36 -9.77 9.46
C ALA A 38 -14.06 -10.30 8.06
N SER A 39 -12.90 -10.92 7.90
CA SER A 39 -12.45 -11.52 6.63
C SER A 39 -12.83 -13.00 6.51
N VAL A 40 -13.47 -13.56 7.52
CA VAL A 40 -14.03 -14.90 7.58
C VAL A 40 -15.31 -14.88 8.40
N SER A 41 -16.20 -15.86 8.22
CA SER A 41 -17.26 -16.17 9.20
C SER A 41 -16.70 -17.07 10.29
N GLY A 42 -17.30 -17.02 11.49
CA GLY A 42 -16.92 -17.89 12.61
C GLY A 42 -16.91 -17.21 13.98
N GLU A 43 -16.30 -17.89 14.94
CA GLU A 43 -16.27 -17.48 16.34
C GLU A 43 -15.09 -16.58 16.66
N VAL A 44 -15.33 -15.47 17.36
CA VAL A 44 -14.28 -14.62 17.93
C VAL A 44 -13.66 -15.32 19.13
N ILE A 45 -12.41 -15.78 18.99
CA ILE A 45 -11.68 -16.51 20.05
C ILE A 45 -10.67 -15.65 20.79
N GLY A 46 -10.48 -14.40 20.39
CA GLY A 46 -9.54 -13.49 21.06
C GLY A 46 -9.75 -12.04 20.68
N VAL A 47 -9.76 -11.16 21.69
CA VAL A 47 -9.70 -9.69 21.53
C VAL A 47 -8.64 -9.21 22.50
N LYS A 48 -7.40 -8.98 22.02
CA LYS A 48 -6.26 -8.67 22.88
C LYS A 48 -5.16 -7.92 22.14
N SER A 49 -4.31 -7.24 22.90
CA SER A 49 -3.08 -6.65 22.35
C SER A 49 -2.06 -7.74 22.06
N GLN A 50 -1.51 -7.75 20.85
CA GLN A 50 -0.47 -8.67 20.41
C GLN A 50 0.68 -7.91 19.76
N MET A 51 1.90 -8.45 19.88
CA MET A 51 3.06 -7.91 19.16
C MET A 51 2.90 -8.22 17.68
N MET A 52 2.92 -7.16 16.88
CA MET A 52 2.78 -7.23 15.43
C MET A 52 4.09 -6.83 14.74
N LEU A 53 4.06 -6.60 13.44
CA LEU A 53 5.20 -6.07 12.71
C LEU A 53 5.77 -4.81 13.37
N MET A 54 7.10 -4.68 13.38
CA MET A 54 7.85 -3.56 13.97
C MET A 54 7.83 -3.51 15.51
N ASP A 55 7.66 -4.65 16.19
CA ASP A 55 7.66 -4.78 17.66
C ASP A 55 6.73 -3.76 18.35
N ARG A 56 5.55 -3.56 17.79
CA ARG A 56 4.53 -2.70 18.38
C ARG A 56 3.33 -3.54 18.80
N PRO A 57 2.84 -3.35 20.05
CA PRO A 57 1.61 -3.99 20.47
C PRO A 57 0.43 -3.33 19.75
N GLU A 58 -0.40 -4.14 19.11
CA GLU A 58 -1.60 -3.70 18.43
C GLU A 58 -2.81 -4.51 18.89
N MET A 59 -3.96 -3.85 19.06
CA MET A 59 -5.21 -4.53 19.34
C MET A 59 -5.59 -5.43 18.16
N THR A 60 -5.84 -6.70 18.43
CA THR A 60 -6.22 -7.71 17.43
C THR A 60 -7.54 -8.37 17.79
N VAL A 61 -8.29 -8.76 16.78
CA VAL A 61 -9.42 -9.68 16.87
C VAL A 61 -9.04 -10.96 16.17
N THR A 62 -9.10 -12.07 16.86
CA THR A 62 -8.81 -13.40 16.30
C THR A 62 -10.14 -14.14 16.13
N ILE A 63 -10.39 -14.60 14.91
CA ILE A 63 -11.61 -15.33 14.53
C ILE A 63 -11.21 -16.75 14.14
N ARG A 64 -11.86 -17.75 14.73
CA ARG A 64 -11.77 -19.13 14.27
C ARG A 64 -12.69 -19.27 13.06
N ASN A 65 -12.10 -19.45 11.89
CA ASN A 65 -12.83 -19.63 10.64
C ASN A 65 -13.67 -20.92 10.69
N ASP A 66 -14.97 -20.81 10.42
CA ASP A 66 -15.89 -21.95 10.36
C ASP A 66 -15.98 -22.59 8.97
N MET A 67 -15.27 -22.01 7.99
CA MET A 67 -15.23 -22.44 6.58
C MET A 67 -16.60 -22.40 5.87
N GLN A 68 -17.60 -21.68 6.42
CA GLN A 68 -18.92 -21.57 5.81
C GLN A 68 -19.03 -20.37 4.86
N ASP A 69 -18.17 -19.37 5.07
CA ASP A 69 -18.20 -18.11 4.29
C ASP A 69 -19.59 -17.45 4.30
N GLU A 70 -20.27 -17.49 5.46
CA GLU A 70 -21.55 -16.84 5.60
C GLU A 70 -21.40 -15.31 5.54
N TRP A 71 -21.85 -14.71 4.44
CA TRP A 71 -21.80 -13.27 4.22
C TRP A 71 -22.88 -12.52 5.00
N ILE A 72 -22.58 -11.26 5.31
CA ILE A 72 -23.64 -10.28 5.62
C ILE A 72 -24.46 -9.99 4.35
N ASP A 73 -25.64 -9.38 4.53
CA ASP A 73 -26.37 -8.83 3.39
C ASP A 73 -25.58 -7.68 2.76
N LEU A 74 -25.20 -7.87 1.50
CA LEU A 74 -24.44 -6.87 0.75
C LEU A 74 -25.40 -5.85 0.15
N THR A 75 -25.06 -4.56 0.24
CA THR A 75 -25.92 -3.46 -0.22
C THR A 75 -25.18 -2.62 -1.26
N PRO A 76 -25.24 -2.99 -2.55
CA PRO A 76 -24.71 -2.19 -3.66
C PRO A 76 -25.41 -0.81 -3.71
N LEU A 77 -24.68 0.25 -4.08
CA LEU A 77 -25.26 1.58 -4.30
C LEU A 77 -25.88 1.76 -5.66
N GLY A 78 -25.53 0.93 -6.63
CA GLY A 78 -26.04 0.97 -7.99
C GLY A 78 -25.61 -0.26 -8.79
N GLN A 79 -26.22 -0.44 -9.97
CA GLN A 79 -25.88 -1.56 -10.87
C GLN A 79 -24.61 -1.27 -11.69
N ASP A 80 -24.36 -0.01 -11.96
CA ASP A 80 -23.22 0.50 -12.72
C ASP A 80 -22.73 1.84 -12.18
N VAL A 81 -21.60 2.32 -12.71
CA VAL A 81 -20.98 3.58 -12.28
C VAL A 81 -21.91 4.78 -12.44
N ASP A 82 -22.69 4.81 -13.52
CA ASP A 82 -23.50 5.98 -13.87
C ASP A 82 -24.79 6.08 -13.05
N SER A 83 -25.27 4.97 -12.51
CA SER A 83 -26.44 4.91 -11.62
C SER A 83 -26.14 5.36 -10.19
N VAL A 84 -24.84 5.46 -9.79
CA VAL A 84 -24.45 5.82 -8.41
C VAL A 84 -24.44 7.35 -8.23
N ALA A 85 -25.12 7.85 -7.21
CA ALA A 85 -25.08 9.26 -6.84
C ALA A 85 -23.66 9.65 -6.34
N PRO A 86 -23.02 10.70 -6.87
CA PRO A 86 -21.67 11.12 -6.49
C PRO A 86 -21.47 11.31 -4.99
N SER A 87 -22.46 11.88 -4.30
CA SER A 87 -22.42 12.13 -2.85
C SER A 87 -22.43 10.86 -1.99
N ALA A 88 -22.88 9.73 -2.53
CA ALA A 88 -22.93 8.45 -1.81
C ALA A 88 -21.60 7.67 -1.87
N ILE A 89 -20.71 8.02 -2.81
CA ILE A 89 -19.49 7.23 -3.09
C ILE A 89 -18.49 7.31 -1.92
N ILE A 90 -18.14 8.51 -1.46
CA ILE A 90 -17.15 8.68 -0.38
C ILE A 90 -17.60 8.01 0.94
N PRO A 91 -18.87 8.19 1.38
CA PRO A 91 -19.39 7.46 2.55
C PRO A 91 -19.30 5.92 2.41
N ALA A 92 -19.66 5.36 1.24
CA ALA A 92 -19.56 3.92 1.01
C ALA A 92 -18.11 3.42 1.05
N ILE A 93 -17.18 4.14 0.45
CA ILE A 93 -15.75 3.87 0.51
C ILE A 93 -15.24 3.86 1.96
N GLN A 94 -15.68 4.82 2.76
CA GLN A 94 -15.32 4.91 4.18
C GLN A 94 -15.88 3.72 4.95
N GLU A 95 -17.18 3.45 4.81
CA GLU A 95 -17.85 2.36 5.52
C GLU A 95 -17.28 0.99 5.12
N ALA A 96 -16.93 0.78 3.86
CA ALA A 96 -16.27 -0.44 3.40
C ALA A 96 -14.80 -0.57 3.86
N GLY A 97 -14.26 0.42 4.59
CA GLY A 97 -12.90 0.40 5.11
C GLY A 97 -11.81 0.47 4.04
N ILE A 98 -12.06 1.13 2.91
CA ILE A 98 -11.12 1.20 1.79
C ILE A 98 -9.95 2.12 2.12
N CYS A 99 -8.73 1.62 1.95
CA CYS A 99 -7.49 2.38 2.06
C CYS A 99 -6.53 2.02 0.95
N GLY A 100 -5.42 2.75 0.84
CA GLY A 100 -4.36 2.43 -0.10
C GLY A 100 -3.84 1.01 0.08
N LEU A 101 -3.77 0.26 -1.01
CA LEU A 101 -3.31 -1.13 -1.02
C LEU A 101 -1.79 -1.25 -1.28
N GLY A 102 -1.08 -0.14 -1.19
CA GLY A 102 0.36 -0.03 -1.22
C GLY A 102 0.83 1.08 -0.28
N GLY A 103 2.13 1.17 0.01
CA GLY A 103 2.71 2.22 0.83
C GLY A 103 2.15 2.28 2.25
N ALA A 104 1.57 3.43 2.63
CA ALA A 104 1.15 3.73 4.00
C ALA A 104 -0.27 3.26 4.34
N ALA A 105 -1.03 2.65 3.43
CA ALA A 105 -2.46 2.33 3.62
C ALA A 105 -3.29 3.53 4.09
N PHE A 106 -3.17 4.68 3.40
CA PHE A 106 -3.89 5.89 3.74
C PHE A 106 -5.39 5.74 3.44
N PRO A 107 -6.31 6.20 4.33
CA PRO A 107 -7.75 6.10 4.13
C PRO A 107 -8.22 6.81 2.85
N THR A 108 -9.02 6.10 2.02
CA THR A 108 -9.45 6.59 0.70
C THR A 108 -10.39 7.78 0.80
N HIS A 109 -11.37 7.73 1.71
CA HIS A 109 -12.31 8.83 1.90
C HIS A 109 -11.61 10.15 2.23
N VAL A 110 -10.53 10.12 3.03
CA VAL A 110 -9.73 11.32 3.32
C VAL A 110 -9.01 11.82 2.06
N LYS A 111 -8.47 10.91 1.24
CA LYS A 111 -7.75 11.26 0.01
C LYS A 111 -8.68 11.85 -1.06
N LEU A 112 -9.93 11.39 -1.12
CA LEU A 112 -10.95 11.89 -2.06
C LEU A 112 -11.74 13.10 -1.52
N SER A 113 -11.65 13.41 -0.23
CA SER A 113 -12.19 14.63 0.36
C SER A 113 -11.26 15.81 0.08
N ILE A 114 -11.45 16.45 -1.06
CA ILE A 114 -10.59 17.55 -1.50
C ILE A 114 -10.74 18.75 -0.54
N PRO A 115 -9.63 19.25 0.06
CA PRO A 115 -9.71 20.39 0.96
C PRO A 115 -10.22 21.65 0.27
N GLU A 116 -10.90 22.51 1.03
CA GLU A 116 -11.36 23.83 0.55
C GLU A 116 -10.18 24.64 -0.02
N GLY A 117 -10.40 25.29 -1.16
CA GLY A 117 -9.38 26.05 -1.87
C GLY A 117 -8.39 25.21 -2.69
N LYS A 118 -8.50 23.88 -2.66
CA LYS A 118 -7.75 22.98 -3.56
C LYS A 118 -8.66 22.48 -4.70
N ARG A 119 -8.05 22.17 -5.83
CA ARG A 119 -8.74 21.60 -6.99
C ARG A 119 -8.05 20.31 -7.41
N CYS A 120 -8.84 19.26 -7.63
CA CYS A 120 -8.37 18.07 -8.33
C CYS A 120 -8.64 18.25 -9.83
N GLU A 121 -7.67 17.93 -10.66
CA GLU A 121 -7.75 18.03 -12.13
C GLU A 121 -7.69 16.64 -12.76
N ALA A 122 -7.02 15.69 -12.10
CA ALA A 122 -6.89 14.33 -12.61
C ALA A 122 -6.75 13.30 -11.47
N ILE A 123 -7.25 12.09 -11.73
CA ILE A 123 -6.94 10.92 -10.91
C ILE A 123 -6.01 10.00 -11.68
N ILE A 124 -4.91 9.59 -11.06
CA ILE A 124 -3.95 8.66 -11.66
C ILE A 124 -4.05 7.32 -10.94
N VAL A 125 -4.28 6.25 -11.70
CA VAL A 125 -4.09 4.87 -11.23
C VAL A 125 -2.65 4.47 -11.47
N ASN A 126 -1.93 4.22 -10.39
CA ASN A 126 -0.57 3.70 -10.39
C ASN A 126 -0.60 2.19 -10.63
N GLY A 127 -0.33 1.78 -11.86
CA GLY A 127 -0.12 0.40 -12.30
C GLY A 127 1.37 0.11 -12.59
N ALA A 128 2.29 0.97 -12.14
CA ALA A 128 3.73 0.79 -12.41
C ALA A 128 4.25 -0.52 -11.80
N GLU A 129 3.92 -0.79 -10.50
CA GLU A 129 4.39 -1.98 -9.79
C GLU A 129 5.89 -2.22 -9.97
N CYS A 130 6.69 -1.19 -9.61
CA CYS A 130 8.13 -1.14 -9.89
C CYS A 130 9.00 -1.98 -8.93
N GLU A 131 8.44 -2.54 -7.85
CA GLU A 131 9.16 -3.43 -6.93
C GLU A 131 9.44 -4.78 -7.61
N THR A 132 10.65 -5.29 -7.44
CA THR A 132 11.00 -6.62 -7.93
C THR A 132 10.21 -7.70 -7.22
N HIS A 133 9.89 -8.79 -7.92
CA HIS A 133 9.13 -9.96 -7.45
C HIS A 133 7.63 -9.70 -7.19
N VAL A 134 7.14 -8.50 -7.30
CA VAL A 134 5.71 -8.18 -7.09
C VAL A 134 4.99 -8.19 -8.43
N THR A 135 3.87 -8.93 -8.50
CA THR A 135 3.04 -9.06 -9.72
C THR A 135 1.53 -9.03 -9.41
N ALA A 136 1.15 -8.59 -8.22
CA ALA A 136 -0.24 -8.57 -7.75
C ALA A 136 -1.12 -7.62 -8.57
N ASP A 137 -0.66 -6.37 -8.79
CA ASP A 137 -1.40 -5.38 -9.59
C ASP A 137 -1.33 -5.72 -11.09
N HIS A 138 -0.23 -6.31 -11.58
CA HIS A 138 -0.11 -6.81 -12.94
C HIS A 138 -1.18 -7.87 -13.25
N ARG A 139 -1.32 -8.89 -12.38
CA ARG A 139 -2.36 -9.92 -12.54
C ARG A 139 -3.76 -9.34 -12.47
N LEU A 140 -3.99 -8.40 -11.55
CA LEU A 140 -5.29 -7.75 -11.42
C LEU A 140 -5.67 -6.96 -12.68
N MET A 141 -4.72 -6.23 -13.29
CA MET A 141 -4.94 -5.51 -14.54
C MET A 141 -5.27 -6.44 -15.71
N LEU A 142 -4.76 -7.68 -15.69
CA LEU A 142 -5.06 -8.69 -16.73
C LEU A 142 -6.40 -9.40 -16.49
N GLU A 143 -6.71 -9.75 -15.24
CA GLU A 143 -7.86 -10.59 -14.91
C GLU A 143 -9.14 -9.78 -14.65
N ASN A 144 -9.02 -8.58 -14.10
CA ASN A 144 -10.15 -7.72 -13.73
C ASN A 144 -9.96 -6.27 -14.17
N PRO A 145 -9.65 -6.00 -15.46
CA PRO A 145 -9.42 -4.64 -15.95
C PRO A 145 -10.65 -3.75 -15.80
N GLY A 146 -11.86 -4.30 -15.95
CA GLY A 146 -13.13 -3.58 -15.80
C GLY A 146 -13.30 -3.01 -14.39
N ASP A 147 -12.99 -3.77 -13.34
CA ASP A 147 -13.11 -3.30 -11.96
C ASP A 147 -12.17 -2.12 -11.65
N ILE A 148 -10.99 -2.11 -12.27
CA ILE A 148 -10.03 -1.00 -12.13
C ILE A 148 -10.59 0.26 -12.80
N VAL A 149 -11.16 0.11 -14.01
CA VAL A 149 -11.78 1.20 -14.76
C VAL A 149 -13.00 1.76 -14.02
N ASP A 150 -13.88 0.90 -13.52
CA ASP A 150 -15.06 1.30 -12.76
C ASP A 150 -14.69 2.02 -11.47
N GLY A 151 -13.70 1.51 -10.73
CA GLY A 151 -13.19 2.16 -9.52
C GLY A 151 -12.56 3.53 -9.80
N LEU A 152 -11.83 3.68 -10.91
CA LEU A 152 -11.32 4.98 -11.36
C LEU A 152 -12.46 5.94 -11.69
N ARG A 153 -13.46 5.51 -12.47
CA ARG A 153 -14.65 6.31 -12.83
C ARG A 153 -15.44 6.73 -11.59
N LEU A 154 -15.63 5.81 -10.63
CA LEU A 154 -16.30 6.14 -9.35
C LEU A 154 -15.52 7.18 -8.55
N ALA A 155 -14.19 7.05 -8.46
CA ALA A 155 -13.36 8.05 -7.80
C ALA A 155 -13.42 9.40 -8.52
N MET A 156 -13.41 9.43 -9.85
CA MET A 156 -13.59 10.64 -10.65
C MET A 156 -14.95 11.31 -10.39
N ARG A 157 -16.04 10.53 -10.37
CA ARG A 157 -17.38 11.03 -10.04
C ARG A 157 -17.48 11.59 -8.63
N ALA A 158 -16.86 10.92 -7.65
CA ALA A 158 -16.86 11.36 -6.25
C ALA A 158 -16.19 12.73 -6.06
N VAL A 159 -15.16 13.03 -6.87
CA VAL A 159 -14.37 14.27 -6.79
C VAL A 159 -14.86 15.32 -7.80
N GLY A 160 -15.61 14.92 -8.83
CA GLY A 160 -16.09 15.80 -9.88
C GLY A 160 -15.03 16.16 -10.92
N VAL A 161 -14.18 15.20 -11.30
CA VAL A 161 -13.13 15.38 -12.32
C VAL A 161 -13.41 14.53 -13.56
N GLU A 162 -12.95 15.02 -14.72
CA GLU A 162 -13.18 14.37 -16.01
C GLU A 162 -11.97 13.61 -16.55
N THR A 163 -10.80 13.75 -15.90
CA THR A 163 -9.55 13.14 -16.37
C THR A 163 -9.10 12.00 -15.45
N GLY A 164 -9.02 10.81 -16.02
CA GLY A 164 -8.48 9.61 -15.39
C GLY A 164 -7.34 9.00 -16.21
N ILE A 165 -6.23 8.71 -15.57
CA ILE A 165 -5.02 8.20 -16.23
C ILE A 165 -4.59 6.91 -15.55
N ILE A 166 -4.37 5.85 -16.31
CA ILE A 166 -3.79 4.59 -15.82
C ILE A 166 -2.35 4.52 -16.30
N ALA A 167 -1.39 4.54 -15.37
CA ALA A 167 0.02 4.62 -15.70
C ALA A 167 0.70 3.27 -15.40
N ILE A 168 1.28 2.63 -16.42
CA ILE A 168 1.82 1.26 -16.38
C ILE A 168 3.23 1.26 -16.95
N GLU A 169 4.17 0.51 -16.36
CA GLU A 169 5.52 0.36 -16.90
C GLU A 169 5.54 -0.46 -18.20
N ASP A 170 6.41 -0.08 -19.15
CA ASP A 170 6.53 -0.62 -20.52
C ASP A 170 6.98 -2.10 -20.57
N ASN A 171 7.44 -2.64 -19.47
CA ASN A 171 7.71 -4.07 -19.31
C ASN A 171 6.45 -4.94 -19.14
N LYS A 172 5.26 -4.33 -18.97
CA LYS A 172 3.96 -4.99 -18.81
C LYS A 172 3.06 -4.73 -20.03
N LYS A 173 3.55 -5.11 -21.22
CA LYS A 173 2.87 -4.85 -22.50
C LYS A 173 1.47 -5.45 -22.59
N ASP A 174 1.28 -6.63 -22.00
CA ASP A 174 0.01 -7.32 -21.89
C ASP A 174 -1.00 -6.55 -21.05
N ALA A 175 -0.59 -6.04 -19.88
CA ALA A 175 -1.44 -5.20 -19.03
C ALA A 175 -1.77 -3.85 -19.69
N ILE A 176 -0.81 -3.24 -20.41
CA ILE A 176 -1.07 -2.02 -21.18
C ILE A 176 -2.16 -2.28 -22.23
N ALA A 177 -2.05 -3.38 -22.98
CA ALA A 177 -3.04 -3.73 -23.99
C ALA A 177 -4.42 -4.02 -23.38
N ALA A 178 -4.49 -4.78 -22.30
CA ALA A 178 -5.73 -5.08 -21.59
C ALA A 178 -6.40 -3.81 -21.06
N MET A 179 -5.65 -2.92 -20.43
CA MET A 179 -6.19 -1.66 -19.91
C MET A 179 -6.58 -0.67 -21.02
N GLN A 180 -5.84 -0.62 -22.14
CA GLN A 180 -6.23 0.16 -23.31
C GLN A 180 -7.55 -0.32 -23.89
N GLN A 181 -7.75 -1.62 -23.96
CA GLN A 181 -9.02 -2.20 -24.39
C GLN A 181 -10.14 -1.87 -23.42
N ALA A 182 -9.90 -1.94 -22.10
CA ALA A 182 -10.90 -1.66 -21.08
C ALA A 182 -11.36 -0.20 -21.03
N VAL A 183 -10.48 0.76 -21.37
CA VAL A 183 -10.84 2.20 -21.41
C VAL A 183 -11.35 2.64 -22.79
N ALA A 184 -11.34 1.77 -23.80
CA ALA A 184 -11.73 2.14 -25.16
C ALA A 184 -13.17 2.67 -25.22
N GLY A 185 -13.33 3.85 -25.81
CA GLY A 185 -14.64 4.52 -25.92
C GLY A 185 -15.14 5.21 -24.67
N ILE A 186 -14.39 5.19 -23.55
CA ILE A 186 -14.76 5.93 -22.34
C ILE A 186 -14.06 7.29 -22.34
N ALA A 187 -14.85 8.35 -22.45
CA ALA A 187 -14.33 9.71 -22.47
C ALA A 187 -13.56 10.06 -21.18
N GLY A 188 -12.48 10.82 -21.35
CA GLY A 188 -11.65 11.28 -20.22
C GLY A 188 -10.68 10.25 -19.64
N LEU A 189 -10.72 8.97 -20.09
CA LEU A 189 -9.79 7.95 -19.65
C LEU A 189 -8.65 7.74 -20.65
N SER A 190 -7.46 7.48 -20.13
CA SER A 190 -6.27 7.17 -20.94
C SER A 190 -5.34 6.20 -20.22
N VAL A 191 -4.53 5.46 -21.00
CA VAL A 191 -3.44 4.62 -20.50
C VAL A 191 -2.12 5.20 -20.95
N VAL A 192 -1.21 5.43 -20.02
CA VAL A 192 0.13 5.98 -20.26
C VAL A 192 1.17 4.90 -19.98
N SER A 193 2.01 4.61 -20.97
CA SER A 193 3.17 3.74 -20.83
C SER A 193 4.33 4.51 -20.23
N LEU A 194 4.90 4.01 -19.15
CA LEU A 194 6.03 4.57 -18.43
C LEU A 194 7.27 3.71 -18.66
N GLN A 195 8.45 4.34 -18.70
CA GLN A 195 9.70 3.59 -18.70
C GLN A 195 9.84 2.72 -17.45
N ALA A 196 10.12 1.43 -17.61
CA ALA A 196 10.41 0.53 -16.50
C ALA A 196 11.69 0.93 -15.79
N LYS A 197 11.58 1.47 -14.59
CA LYS A 197 12.72 1.85 -13.72
C LYS A 197 12.25 1.96 -12.26
N TYR A 198 13.16 1.76 -11.34
CA TYR A 198 12.87 1.91 -9.93
C TYR A 198 13.38 3.26 -9.39
N PRO A 199 12.57 4.05 -8.62
CA PRO A 199 11.21 3.76 -8.14
C PRO A 199 10.11 4.50 -8.94
N GLN A 200 9.77 4.06 -10.13
CA GLN A 200 8.77 4.70 -11.00
C GLN A 200 7.38 4.80 -10.35
N GLY A 201 6.98 3.78 -9.55
CA GLY A 201 5.73 3.77 -8.82
C GLY A 201 5.71 4.61 -7.53
N SER A 202 6.80 5.29 -7.17
CA SER A 202 6.78 6.26 -6.09
C SER A 202 5.88 7.43 -6.43
N GLU A 203 4.92 7.80 -5.56
CA GLU A 203 3.85 8.75 -5.87
C GLU A 203 4.34 10.06 -6.49
N LYS A 204 5.38 10.69 -5.92
CA LYS A 204 5.95 11.95 -6.45
C LYS A 204 6.62 11.73 -7.81
N GLN A 205 7.33 10.60 -8.01
CA GLN A 205 7.99 10.27 -9.27
C GLN A 205 6.96 9.97 -10.36
N LEU A 206 5.90 9.23 -10.02
CA LEU A 206 4.81 8.91 -10.93
C LEU A 206 4.10 10.19 -11.40
N ILE A 207 3.75 11.09 -10.50
CA ILE A 207 3.11 12.36 -10.83
C ILE A 207 3.97 13.15 -11.81
N TYR A 208 5.27 13.28 -11.53
CA TYR A 208 6.17 13.96 -12.43
C TYR A 208 6.27 13.30 -13.81
N ALA A 209 6.38 11.97 -13.85
CA ALA A 209 6.47 11.22 -15.11
C ALA A 209 5.19 11.35 -15.97
N VAL A 210 4.02 11.41 -15.34
CA VAL A 210 2.73 11.48 -16.05
C VAL A 210 2.34 12.91 -16.43
N THR A 211 2.62 13.88 -15.54
CA THR A 211 2.09 15.25 -15.68
C THR A 211 3.15 16.33 -15.93
N GLY A 212 4.44 16.02 -15.72
CA GLY A 212 5.52 17.01 -15.71
C GLY A 212 5.50 17.92 -14.46
N ARG A 213 4.57 17.74 -13.52
CA ARG A 213 4.44 18.58 -12.33
C ARG A 213 5.24 18.01 -11.16
N GLU A 214 5.94 18.88 -10.44
CA GLU A 214 6.67 18.51 -9.23
C GLU A 214 5.83 18.81 -7.98
N VAL A 215 5.59 17.79 -7.15
CA VAL A 215 4.95 17.98 -5.84
C VAL A 215 5.91 18.77 -4.95
N PRO A 216 5.52 19.94 -4.42
CA PRO A 216 6.39 20.78 -3.62
C PRO A 216 6.97 20.08 -2.39
N SER A 217 8.06 20.61 -1.85
CA SER A 217 8.58 20.19 -0.55
C SER A 217 7.50 20.32 0.51
N LYS A 218 7.34 19.28 1.35
CA LYS A 218 6.26 19.16 2.35
C LYS A 218 4.83 19.20 1.77
N GLY A 219 4.67 19.30 0.45
CA GLY A 219 3.38 19.30 -0.23
C GLY A 219 2.81 17.90 -0.45
N LEU A 220 1.54 17.89 -0.84
CA LEU A 220 0.76 16.70 -1.15
C LEU A 220 0.44 16.65 -2.66
N PRO A 221 0.10 15.49 -3.24
CA PRO A 221 -0.31 15.38 -4.64
C PRO A 221 -1.41 16.35 -5.07
N ILE A 222 -2.35 16.65 -4.17
CA ILE A 222 -3.42 17.61 -4.43
C ILE A 222 -2.93 19.06 -4.63
N ASP A 223 -1.73 19.40 -4.14
CA ASP A 223 -1.14 20.73 -4.36
C ASP A 223 -0.74 20.96 -5.83
N VAL A 224 -0.65 19.89 -6.59
CA VAL A 224 -0.44 19.90 -8.04
C VAL A 224 -1.67 19.38 -8.82
N GLY A 225 -2.83 19.36 -8.17
CA GLY A 225 -4.11 19.03 -8.79
C GLY A 225 -4.33 17.53 -9.05
N VAL A 226 -3.62 16.63 -8.37
CA VAL A 226 -3.66 15.20 -8.67
C VAL A 226 -4.01 14.36 -7.43
N VAL A 227 -4.79 13.30 -7.65
CA VAL A 227 -4.98 12.21 -6.69
C VAL A 227 -4.44 10.92 -7.30
N VAL A 228 -3.69 10.14 -6.53
CA VAL A 228 -3.10 8.87 -6.99
C VAL A 228 -3.71 7.70 -6.22
N LEU A 229 -4.17 6.68 -6.95
CA LEU A 229 -4.65 5.38 -6.46
C LEU A 229 -3.72 4.29 -7.00
N THR A 230 -3.74 3.05 -6.45
CA THR A 230 -3.12 1.88 -7.12
C THR A 230 -4.20 1.07 -7.86
N ALA A 231 -3.78 0.14 -8.74
CA ALA A 231 -4.72 -0.70 -9.47
C ALA A 231 -5.64 -1.49 -8.52
N GLY A 232 -5.07 -2.18 -7.53
CA GLY A 232 -5.85 -2.91 -6.53
C GLY A 232 -6.74 -1.99 -5.68
N TRP A 233 -6.33 -0.75 -5.45
CA TRP A 233 -7.12 0.22 -4.73
C TRP A 233 -8.36 0.66 -5.53
N ALA A 234 -8.21 0.91 -6.84
CA ALA A 234 -9.33 1.23 -7.73
C ALA A 234 -10.34 0.07 -7.78
N SER A 235 -9.86 -1.17 -7.97
CA SER A 235 -10.72 -2.36 -7.93
C SER A 235 -11.51 -2.49 -6.62
N ALA A 236 -10.88 -2.21 -5.46
CA ALA A 236 -11.57 -2.25 -4.18
C ALA A 236 -12.65 -1.17 -4.04
N ILE A 237 -12.51 -0.02 -4.70
CA ILE A 237 -13.57 1.01 -4.77
C ILE A 237 -14.78 0.47 -5.54
N ALA A 238 -14.56 -0.20 -6.68
CA ALA A 238 -15.64 -0.82 -7.44
C ALA A 238 -16.37 -1.89 -6.61
N ASP A 239 -15.64 -2.75 -5.92
CA ASP A 239 -16.22 -3.76 -5.01
C ASP A 239 -17.09 -3.12 -3.91
N ALA A 240 -16.60 -2.05 -3.28
CA ALA A 240 -17.33 -1.37 -2.21
C ALA A 240 -18.62 -0.73 -2.70
N VAL A 241 -18.58 -0.04 -3.85
CA VAL A 241 -19.69 0.78 -4.33
C VAL A 241 -20.70 -0.04 -5.14
N LEU A 242 -20.23 -0.86 -6.07
CA LEU A 242 -21.08 -1.62 -6.99
C LEU A 242 -21.51 -2.99 -6.45
N ARG A 243 -20.80 -3.53 -5.45
CA ARG A 243 -21.10 -4.87 -4.89
C ARG A 243 -21.38 -4.83 -3.38
N GLY A 244 -21.21 -3.67 -2.73
CA GLY A 244 -21.39 -3.53 -1.27
C GLY A 244 -20.36 -4.31 -0.46
N LYS A 245 -19.25 -4.74 -1.06
CA LYS A 245 -18.24 -5.57 -0.40
C LYS A 245 -17.21 -4.73 0.36
N PRO A 246 -17.03 -4.93 1.66
CA PRO A 246 -15.95 -4.28 2.40
C PRO A 246 -14.58 -4.85 2.00
N LEU A 247 -13.51 -4.09 2.26
CA LEU A 247 -12.14 -4.50 1.98
C LEU A 247 -11.68 -5.56 2.99
N ILE A 248 -11.87 -6.81 2.65
CA ILE A 248 -11.52 -7.99 3.45
C ILE A 248 -10.51 -8.91 2.77
N GLN A 249 -10.18 -8.66 1.52
CA GLN A 249 -9.25 -9.47 0.74
C GLN A 249 -8.49 -8.61 -0.27
N ARG A 250 -7.37 -9.13 -0.76
CA ARG A 250 -6.59 -8.50 -1.82
C ARG A 250 -5.72 -9.52 -2.55
N VAL A 251 -5.31 -9.20 -3.76
CA VAL A 251 -4.29 -10.00 -4.46
C VAL A 251 -2.94 -9.78 -3.79
N THR A 252 -2.24 -10.86 -3.47
CA THR A 252 -0.93 -10.88 -2.82
C THR A 252 -0.02 -11.86 -3.55
N THR A 253 1.14 -11.39 -3.99
CA THR A 253 2.17 -12.25 -4.57
C THR A 253 2.88 -13.04 -3.48
N VAL A 254 3.01 -14.36 -3.64
CA VAL A 254 3.82 -15.22 -2.76
C VAL A 254 4.95 -15.82 -3.59
N THR A 255 6.21 -15.59 -3.21
CA THR A 255 7.36 -15.94 -4.05
C THR A 255 8.65 -16.12 -3.26
N GLY A 256 9.75 -16.37 -3.96
CA GLY A 256 11.07 -16.69 -3.37
C GLY A 256 11.25 -18.19 -3.23
N CYS A 257 11.78 -18.67 -2.10
CA CYS A 257 12.00 -20.10 -1.86
C CYS A 257 10.72 -20.84 -1.43
N VAL A 258 9.64 -20.70 -2.22
CA VAL A 258 8.40 -21.47 -2.14
C VAL A 258 8.31 -22.42 -3.34
N LYS A 259 7.56 -23.53 -3.23
CA LYS A 259 7.52 -24.55 -4.29
C LYS A 259 6.78 -24.06 -5.52
N GLU A 260 5.65 -23.39 -5.34
CA GLU A 260 4.76 -22.96 -6.42
C GLU A 260 4.44 -21.46 -6.25
N PRO A 261 5.36 -20.54 -6.66
CA PRO A 261 5.10 -19.10 -6.56
C PRO A 261 3.80 -18.72 -7.27
N ALA A 262 2.95 -17.93 -6.62
CA ALA A 262 1.64 -17.56 -7.14
C ALA A 262 1.17 -16.18 -6.69
N ASN A 263 0.17 -15.64 -7.38
CA ASN A 263 -0.64 -14.53 -6.90
C ASN A 263 -1.92 -15.11 -6.31
N LEU A 264 -2.14 -14.85 -5.02
CA LEU A 264 -3.27 -15.38 -4.26
C LEU A 264 -4.26 -14.26 -3.97
N LEU A 265 -5.56 -14.51 -4.09
CA LEU A 265 -6.59 -13.66 -3.52
C LEU A 265 -6.66 -13.95 -2.01
N ALA A 266 -5.80 -13.28 -1.25
CA ALA A 266 -5.60 -13.52 0.17
C ALA A 266 -6.59 -12.71 1.02
N ARG A 267 -7.21 -13.35 2.01
CA ARG A 267 -8.01 -12.66 3.03
C ARG A 267 -7.11 -11.90 3.99
N ILE A 268 -7.52 -10.70 4.35
CA ILE A 268 -6.77 -9.87 5.31
C ILE A 268 -6.81 -10.54 6.68
N GLY A 269 -5.65 -10.70 7.29
CA GLY A 269 -5.51 -11.42 8.55
C GLY A 269 -5.02 -12.86 8.41
N THR A 270 -4.93 -13.41 7.19
CA THR A 270 -4.33 -14.74 6.96
C THR A 270 -2.86 -14.73 7.38
N PRO A 271 -2.40 -15.67 8.22
CA PRO A 271 -0.99 -15.83 8.53
C PRO A 271 -0.14 -16.04 7.27
N VAL A 272 1.08 -15.52 7.29
CA VAL A 272 2.03 -15.71 6.16
C VAL A 272 2.29 -17.19 5.90
N SER A 273 2.39 -18.01 6.96
CA SER A 273 2.57 -19.47 6.86
C SER A 273 1.48 -20.15 6.01
N GLU A 274 0.21 -19.77 6.18
CA GLU A 274 -0.91 -20.33 5.39
C GLU A 274 -0.82 -19.94 3.90
N LEU A 275 -0.38 -18.71 3.60
CA LEU A 275 -0.15 -18.32 2.21
C LEU A 275 1.00 -19.11 1.58
N VAL A 276 2.06 -19.37 2.34
CA VAL A 276 3.17 -20.20 1.88
C VAL A 276 2.74 -21.66 1.70
N GLU A 277 1.93 -22.20 2.59
CA GLU A 277 1.36 -23.55 2.44
C GLU A 277 0.48 -23.67 1.20
N ALA A 278 -0.33 -22.66 0.90
CA ALA A 278 -1.12 -22.60 -0.34
C ALA A 278 -0.23 -22.59 -1.60
N CYS A 279 1.04 -22.19 -1.47
CA CYS A 279 2.07 -22.26 -2.51
C CYS A 279 2.96 -23.54 -2.41
N GLY A 280 2.44 -24.61 -1.79
CA GLY A 280 3.11 -25.90 -1.64
C GLY A 280 4.19 -25.95 -0.55
N GLY A 281 4.32 -24.89 0.26
CA GLY A 281 5.31 -24.78 1.31
C GLY A 281 6.69 -24.27 0.84
N TYR A 282 7.62 -24.15 1.77
CA TYR A 282 8.99 -23.74 1.46
C TYR A 282 9.77 -24.83 0.74
N THR A 283 10.65 -24.46 -0.18
CA THR A 283 11.63 -25.38 -0.80
C THR A 283 12.82 -25.65 0.12
N GLN A 284 13.14 -24.70 1.01
CA GLN A 284 14.13 -24.77 2.05
C GLN A 284 13.78 -23.77 3.16
N ALA A 285 14.34 -23.90 4.35
CA ALA A 285 14.15 -22.93 5.41
C ALA A 285 14.53 -21.53 4.94
N PRO A 286 13.62 -20.54 4.97
CA PRO A 286 13.93 -19.19 4.54
C PRO A 286 14.89 -18.53 5.54
N TYR A 287 15.84 -17.76 5.03
CA TYR A 287 16.71 -16.92 5.87
C TYR A 287 15.96 -15.67 6.34
N ARG A 288 15.09 -15.13 5.49
CA ARG A 288 14.20 -14.02 5.82
C ARG A 288 12.87 -14.15 5.07
N VAL A 289 11.80 -13.75 5.73
CA VAL A 289 10.50 -13.57 5.09
C VAL A 289 10.18 -12.06 5.11
N VAL A 290 9.85 -11.53 3.94
CA VAL A 290 9.58 -10.09 3.74
C VAL A 290 8.13 -9.91 3.33
N MET A 291 7.41 -9.01 3.99
CA MET A 291 6.10 -8.54 3.58
C MET A 291 6.23 -7.22 2.81
N GLY A 292 5.83 -7.22 1.55
CA GLY A 292 6.07 -6.16 0.57
C GLY A 292 7.20 -6.49 -0.38
N GLY A 293 7.65 -5.52 -1.19
CA GLY A 293 8.75 -5.70 -2.15
C GLY A 293 10.14 -5.75 -1.49
N CYS A 294 11.15 -6.16 -2.23
CA CYS A 294 12.52 -6.27 -1.74
C CYS A 294 13.14 -4.95 -1.27
N MET A 295 12.71 -3.83 -1.85
CA MET A 295 13.31 -2.51 -1.59
C MET A 295 12.64 -1.78 -0.43
N THR A 296 11.31 -1.91 -0.27
CA THR A 296 10.54 -1.16 0.74
C THR A 296 9.80 -2.04 1.75
N GLY A 297 9.78 -3.36 1.55
CA GLY A 297 9.13 -4.32 2.43
C GLY A 297 9.77 -4.42 3.82
N LEU A 298 9.08 -5.10 4.71
CA LEU A 298 9.50 -5.32 6.09
C LEU A 298 9.73 -6.80 6.34
N CYS A 299 10.87 -7.15 6.94
CA CYS A 299 11.09 -8.50 7.43
C CYS A 299 10.12 -8.83 8.56
N THR A 300 9.54 -10.02 8.53
CA THR A 300 8.73 -10.53 9.61
C THR A 300 9.60 -11.20 10.67
N PRO A 301 9.23 -11.16 11.95
CA PRO A 301 9.93 -11.91 13.01
C PRO A 301 9.72 -13.44 12.86
N ASN A 302 8.59 -13.85 12.31
CA ASN A 302 8.20 -15.22 11.98
C ASN A 302 7.07 -15.20 10.94
N ASP A 303 6.63 -16.34 10.47
CA ASP A 303 5.58 -16.50 9.47
C ASP A 303 4.16 -16.68 10.04
N ALA A 304 4.00 -16.64 11.37
CA ALA A 304 2.70 -16.56 12.01
C ALA A 304 2.09 -15.15 11.97
N VAL A 305 2.86 -14.14 11.52
CA VAL A 305 2.37 -12.76 11.38
C VAL A 305 1.25 -12.72 10.35
N PRO A 306 0.10 -12.10 10.68
CA PRO A 306 -1.02 -11.98 9.73
C PRO A 306 -0.75 -10.93 8.66
N THR A 307 -1.30 -11.17 7.48
CA THR A 307 -1.31 -10.20 6.38
C THR A 307 -2.22 -9.01 6.70
N GLY A 308 -1.88 -7.86 6.14
CA GLY A 308 -2.67 -6.63 6.27
C GLY A 308 -3.13 -6.08 4.91
N LYS A 309 -3.93 -5.02 4.94
CA LYS A 309 -4.45 -4.34 3.73
C LYS A 309 -3.34 -3.92 2.76
N ARG A 310 -2.12 -3.62 3.24
CA ARG A 310 -0.97 -3.22 2.42
C ARG A 310 -0.04 -4.35 1.98
N THR A 311 -0.31 -5.60 2.38
CA THR A 311 0.55 -6.74 2.07
C THR A 311 0.33 -7.19 0.63
N ASN A 312 1.03 -6.56 -0.31
CA ASN A 312 0.94 -6.89 -1.74
C ASN A 312 1.86 -8.05 -2.15
N CYS A 313 2.81 -8.40 -1.30
CA CYS A 313 3.76 -9.49 -1.56
C CYS A 313 4.25 -10.11 -0.26
N VAL A 314 4.55 -11.40 -0.31
CA VAL A 314 5.32 -12.18 0.66
C VAL A 314 6.47 -12.82 -0.09
N ILE A 315 7.70 -12.51 0.32
CA ILE A 315 8.93 -13.03 -0.32
C ILE A 315 9.72 -13.82 0.70
N ALA A 316 9.92 -15.11 0.45
CA ALA A 316 10.79 -15.96 1.24
C ALA A 316 12.20 -15.97 0.63
N LEU A 317 13.16 -15.32 1.27
CA LEU A 317 14.52 -15.14 0.78
C LEU A 317 15.47 -16.16 1.38
N THR A 318 16.35 -16.71 0.54
CA THR A 318 17.45 -17.56 0.96
C THR A 318 18.59 -16.78 1.62
N GLU A 319 19.52 -17.45 2.31
CA GLU A 319 20.71 -16.81 2.89
C GLU A 319 21.55 -16.10 1.82
N LYS A 320 21.70 -16.71 0.64
CA LYS A 320 22.46 -16.14 -0.47
C LYS A 320 21.88 -14.80 -0.94
N GLU A 321 20.56 -14.64 -0.92
CA GLU A 321 19.87 -13.44 -1.37
C GLU A 321 19.80 -12.36 -0.30
N ALA A 322 19.64 -12.73 0.96
CA ALA A 322 19.31 -11.79 2.03
C ALA A 322 20.40 -11.59 3.09
N LYS A 323 21.50 -12.36 3.04
CA LYS A 323 22.62 -12.16 3.98
C LYS A 323 23.35 -10.88 3.68
N THR A 324 23.22 -9.91 4.56
CA THR A 324 23.97 -8.66 4.47
C THR A 324 25.34 -8.82 5.12
N GLN A 325 26.37 -8.27 4.48
CA GLN A 325 27.68 -8.14 5.10
C GLN A 325 27.71 -6.90 6.03
N ALA A 326 28.69 -6.84 6.92
CA ALA A 326 28.87 -5.70 7.82
C ALA A 326 29.06 -4.38 7.05
N GLU A 327 28.55 -3.28 7.63
CA GLU A 327 28.77 -1.96 7.10
C GLU A 327 30.27 -1.58 7.15
N GLY A 328 30.77 -1.06 6.02
CA GLY A 328 32.08 -0.44 5.96
C GLY A 328 32.02 1.09 6.16
N PRO A 329 33.18 1.74 6.32
CA PRO A 329 33.28 3.19 6.32
C PRO A 329 32.87 3.80 4.98
N CYS A 330 32.29 5.01 5.00
CA CYS A 330 31.93 5.71 3.80
C CYS A 330 33.21 6.12 3.00
N ILE A 331 33.33 5.63 1.77
CA ILE A 331 34.44 5.95 0.87
C ILE A 331 34.22 7.22 0.02
N ARG A 332 33.14 7.95 0.25
CA ARG A 332 32.76 9.21 -0.43
C ARG A 332 32.66 9.10 -1.95
N CYS A 333 32.23 7.96 -2.49
CA CYS A 333 32.16 7.72 -3.94
C CYS A 333 31.04 8.46 -4.69
N GLY A 334 30.07 9.09 -3.99
CA GLY A 334 28.97 9.86 -4.61
C GLY A 334 27.79 9.02 -5.14
N ARG A 335 27.92 7.71 -5.33
CA ARG A 335 26.88 6.87 -5.96
C ARG A 335 25.48 6.98 -5.33
N CYS A 336 25.40 7.20 -4.01
CA CYS A 336 24.13 7.37 -3.33
C CYS A 336 23.42 8.69 -3.70
N ILE A 337 24.15 9.72 -4.13
CA ILE A 337 23.59 10.98 -4.63
C ILE A 337 23.01 10.75 -6.03
N GLU A 338 23.78 10.14 -6.91
CA GLU A 338 23.38 9.84 -8.30
C GLU A 338 22.15 8.94 -8.36
N ALA A 339 22.07 7.95 -7.44
CA ALA A 339 20.93 7.04 -7.37
C ALA A 339 19.70 7.61 -6.66
N CYS A 340 19.78 8.81 -6.06
CA CYS A 340 18.66 9.37 -5.34
C CYS A 340 17.63 10.01 -6.28
N PRO A 341 16.40 9.47 -6.39
CA PRO A 341 15.37 10.03 -7.29
C PRO A 341 14.87 11.40 -6.84
N MET A 342 15.17 11.80 -5.59
CA MET A 342 14.77 13.08 -5.00
C MET A 342 15.92 14.12 -4.98
N GLY A 343 17.06 13.82 -5.61
CA GLY A 343 18.19 14.73 -5.65
C GLY A 343 18.83 15.05 -4.28
N LEU A 344 18.64 14.19 -3.27
CA LEU A 344 19.15 14.39 -1.91
C LEU A 344 20.65 14.02 -1.82
N GLN A 345 21.25 14.35 -0.68
CA GLN A 345 22.64 14.00 -0.35
C GLN A 345 22.69 12.92 0.77
N PRO A 346 22.44 11.63 0.47
CA PRO A 346 22.29 10.57 1.48
C PRO A 346 23.51 10.41 2.39
N TYR A 347 24.74 10.56 1.87
CA TYR A 347 25.95 10.46 2.69
C TYR A 347 26.03 11.54 3.76
N LYS A 348 25.65 12.77 3.42
CA LYS A 348 25.64 13.93 4.34
C LYS A 348 24.51 13.79 5.36
N MET A 349 23.31 13.44 4.88
CA MET A 349 22.16 13.15 5.75
C MET A 349 22.52 12.08 6.79
N ARG A 350 23.17 10.98 6.36
CA ARG A 350 23.58 9.91 7.26
C ARG A 350 24.53 10.40 8.36
N GLN A 351 25.49 11.27 8.05
CA GLN A 351 26.43 11.81 9.04
C GLN A 351 25.69 12.61 10.14
N LEU A 352 24.65 13.34 9.77
CA LEU A 352 23.83 14.11 10.71
C LEU A 352 22.94 13.20 11.55
N CYS A 353 22.33 12.18 10.92
CA CYS A 353 21.54 11.18 11.62
C CYS A 353 22.37 10.37 12.63
N ASP A 354 23.60 9.98 12.28
CA ASP A 354 24.51 9.25 13.17
C ASP A 354 24.89 10.07 14.43
N LYS A 355 24.91 11.41 14.31
CA LYS A 355 25.13 12.33 15.44
C LYS A 355 23.90 12.54 16.32
N GLY A 356 22.71 12.07 15.87
CA GLY A 356 21.45 12.33 16.55
C GLY A 356 20.96 13.78 16.43
N ASP A 357 21.55 14.58 15.53
CA ASP A 357 21.16 15.99 15.32
C ASP A 357 19.92 16.04 14.40
N LEU A 358 18.75 15.93 15.00
CA LEU A 358 17.47 15.91 14.28
C LEU A 358 17.19 17.21 13.55
N LYS A 359 17.57 18.36 14.11
CA LYS A 359 17.37 19.67 13.48
C LYS A 359 18.24 19.82 12.24
N ALA A 360 19.51 19.46 12.33
CA ALA A 360 20.42 19.50 11.18
C ALA A 360 20.03 18.45 10.12
N ALA A 361 19.55 17.28 10.51
CA ALA A 361 19.03 16.27 9.58
C ALA A 361 17.79 16.76 8.84
N GLU A 362 16.87 17.46 9.52
CA GLU A 362 15.70 18.09 8.89
C GLU A 362 16.13 19.21 7.92
N ALA A 363 17.06 20.07 8.32
CA ALA A 363 17.63 21.11 7.46
C ALA A 363 18.36 20.53 6.23
N ALA A 364 18.87 19.30 6.32
CA ALA A 364 19.43 18.55 5.20
C ALA A 364 18.37 17.78 4.38
N ASN A 365 17.10 18.08 4.55
CA ASN A 365 15.96 17.55 3.82
C ASN A 365 15.72 16.04 4.03
N VAL A 366 16.03 15.47 5.20
CA VAL A 366 15.74 14.08 5.49
C VAL A 366 14.24 13.77 5.38
N MET A 367 13.37 14.75 5.65
CA MET A 367 11.91 14.62 5.55
C MET A 367 11.42 14.42 4.10
N GLU A 368 12.17 14.87 3.08
CA GLU A 368 11.85 14.67 1.67
C GLU A 368 12.25 13.26 1.16
N CYS A 369 12.96 12.48 1.97
CA CYS A 369 13.32 11.12 1.60
C CYS A 369 12.06 10.25 1.48
N VAL A 370 11.84 9.66 0.28
CA VAL A 370 10.71 8.75 -0.01
C VAL A 370 10.97 7.31 0.45
N VAL A 371 12.08 7.07 1.12
CA VAL A 371 12.44 5.75 1.71
C VAL A 371 12.47 4.62 0.68
N CYS A 372 12.88 4.90 -0.56
CA CYS A 372 12.87 3.94 -1.67
C CYS A 372 13.98 2.88 -1.63
N GLY A 373 15.03 3.05 -0.83
CA GLY A 373 16.11 2.05 -0.75
C GLY A 373 17.27 2.23 -1.75
N CYS A 374 17.12 3.01 -2.83
CA CYS A 374 18.13 3.15 -3.89
C CYS A 374 19.55 3.44 -3.37
N CYS A 375 19.68 4.38 -2.44
CA CYS A 375 20.96 4.77 -1.87
C CYS A 375 21.61 3.67 -1.02
N THR A 376 20.82 2.86 -0.32
CA THR A 376 21.32 1.68 0.41
C THR A 376 21.80 0.60 -0.57
N TYR A 377 20.96 0.30 -1.57
CA TYR A 377 21.25 -0.73 -2.56
C TYR A 377 22.56 -0.45 -3.34
N ILE A 378 22.76 0.77 -3.81
CA ILE A 378 23.93 1.12 -4.62
C ILE A 378 25.22 1.31 -3.82
N CYS A 379 25.15 1.33 -2.48
CA CYS A 379 26.29 1.67 -1.63
C CYS A 379 27.35 0.54 -1.60
N PRO A 380 28.58 0.77 -2.13
CA PRO A 380 29.62 -0.26 -2.13
C PRO A 380 30.13 -0.60 -0.72
N ALA A 381 30.00 0.35 0.23
CA ALA A 381 30.30 0.15 1.65
C ALA A 381 29.12 -0.44 2.44
N ARG A 382 28.03 -0.83 1.75
CA ARG A 382 26.85 -1.51 2.32
C ARG A 382 26.18 -0.79 3.49
N ARG A 383 26.25 0.54 3.47
CA ARG A 383 25.67 1.36 4.53
C ARG A 383 24.13 1.32 4.49
N GLN A 384 23.54 1.07 5.66
CA GLN A 384 22.08 1.02 5.86
C GLN A 384 21.50 2.45 5.93
N LEU A 385 21.51 3.16 4.77
CA LEU A 385 21.12 4.56 4.69
C LEU A 385 19.61 4.74 4.91
N THR A 386 18.81 3.95 4.20
CA THR A 386 17.35 4.10 4.19
C THR A 386 16.72 3.85 5.55
N SER A 387 17.15 2.82 6.28
CA SER A 387 16.62 2.48 7.61
C SER A 387 16.91 3.59 8.62
N ILE A 388 18.12 4.17 8.58
CA ILE A 388 18.48 5.30 9.44
C ILE A 388 17.62 6.52 9.12
N PHE A 389 17.40 6.85 7.84
CA PHE A 389 16.56 7.98 7.45
C PHE A 389 15.11 7.77 7.91
N LYS A 390 14.56 6.56 7.77
CA LYS A 390 13.23 6.24 8.26
C LYS A 390 13.12 6.45 9.78
N ASN A 391 14.07 5.93 10.54
CA ASN A 391 14.10 6.08 12.00
C ASN A 391 14.23 7.56 12.42
N THR A 392 15.07 8.34 11.70
CA THR A 392 15.24 9.77 11.96
C THR A 392 13.96 10.55 11.66
N LYS A 393 13.28 10.26 10.53
CA LYS A 393 11.97 10.86 10.21
C LYS A 393 10.94 10.57 11.30
N ASP A 394 10.87 9.32 11.77
CA ASP A 394 9.96 8.91 12.84
C ASP A 394 10.29 9.62 14.16
N ALA A 395 11.57 9.88 14.45
CA ALA A 395 12.01 10.64 15.64
C ALA A 395 11.59 12.12 15.54
N ILE A 396 11.82 12.77 14.40
CA ILE A 396 11.42 14.17 14.16
C ILE A 396 9.90 14.33 14.34
N VAL A 397 9.10 13.43 13.76
CA VAL A 397 7.63 13.46 13.90
C VAL A 397 7.20 13.27 15.36
N ARG A 398 7.87 12.39 16.12
CA ARG A 398 7.58 12.19 17.54
C ARG A 398 7.90 13.42 18.38
N GLU A 399 9.04 14.08 18.13
CA GLU A 399 9.39 15.34 18.83
C GLU A 399 8.39 16.45 18.54
N ALA A 400 8.00 16.63 17.27
CA ALA A 400 7.00 17.61 16.88
C ALA A 400 5.63 17.40 17.54
N ARG A 401 5.24 16.10 17.79
CA ARG A 401 4.00 15.78 18.51
C ARG A 401 4.08 16.02 20.02
N ARG A 402 5.27 15.89 20.62
CA ARG A 402 5.48 16.17 22.05
C ARG A 402 5.54 17.66 22.37
N ALA A 403 5.87 18.47 21.37
CA ALA A 403 5.96 19.92 21.49
C ALA A 403 4.61 20.65 21.31
N LYS A 404 3.58 19.91 20.86
CA LYS A 404 2.16 20.36 20.78
C LYS A 404 1.38 19.87 21.98
#